data_994034ed09d51a156b76ed01d3a3d07d
#
_entry.id   994034ed09d51a156b76ed01d3a3d07d
#
_cell.length_a   1.000
_cell.length_b   1.000
_cell.length_c   1.000
_cell.angle_alpha   90.00
_cell.angle_beta   90.00
_cell.angle_gamma   90.00
#
_symmetry.space_group_name_H-M   'P 1'
#
loop_
_entity.id
_entity.type
_entity.pdbx_description
1 polymer ?
#
loop_
_entity_poly.entity_id
_entity_poly.type
_entity_poly.pdbx_seq_one_letter_code
_entity_poly.pdbx_strand_id
1 'polypeptide(L)'
;RRLISRLLNFLLEVFMSDLIWCHGPKCHERETTTRVRGNKGSKVLRTIKITDRWRQGTWHEYFCDQTCLMDYIKKHLRNIVTIAPCTEPKETPINDPYKDPNSYYYWTFEKKEVDNA
;
A
#
# COMPACT_ATOMS: atom_id res chain seq x y z
N ARG A 1 11.75 -7.76 -33.25
CA ARG A 1 10.89 -6.59 -33.33
C ARG A 1 9.99 -6.42 -32.11
N ARG A 2 9.43 -7.52 -31.58
CA ARG A 2 8.62 -7.47 -30.37
C ARG A 2 9.43 -7.05 -29.15
N LEU A 3 10.70 -7.42 -29.09
CA LEU A 3 11.59 -7.01 -28.01
C LEU A 3 11.86 -5.51 -28.02
N ILE A 4 12.02 -4.93 -29.20
CA ILE A 4 12.24 -3.49 -29.34
C ILE A 4 11.01 -2.70 -28.88
N SER A 5 9.80 -3.16 -29.24
CA SER A 5 8.56 -2.53 -28.80
C SER A 5 8.40 -2.57 -27.27
N ARG A 6 8.75 -3.70 -26.65
CA ARG A 6 8.69 -3.83 -25.20
C ARG A 6 9.71 -2.95 -24.50
N LEU A 7 10.91 -2.83 -25.07
CA LEU A 7 11.92 -1.92 -24.53
C LEU A 7 11.48 -0.46 -24.62
N LEU A 8 10.89 -0.08 -25.74
CA LEU A 8 10.36 1.28 -25.89
C LEU A 8 9.23 1.56 -24.91
N ASN A 9 8.31 0.63 -24.74
CA ASN A 9 7.24 0.77 -23.74
C ASN A 9 7.78 0.83 -22.32
N PHE A 10 8.78 0.02 -22.01
CA PHE A 10 9.43 0.05 -20.71
C PHE A 10 10.12 1.38 -20.45
N LEU A 11 10.83 1.92 -21.43
CA LEU A 11 11.48 3.23 -21.34
C LEU A 11 10.45 4.35 -21.17
N LEU A 12 9.32 4.27 -21.87
CA LEU A 12 8.24 5.23 -21.72
C LEU A 12 7.62 5.16 -20.32
N GLU A 13 7.43 3.97 -19.79
CA GLU A 13 6.93 3.78 -18.42
C GLU A 13 7.90 4.34 -17.39
N VAL A 14 9.19 4.06 -17.54
CA VAL A 14 10.22 4.57 -16.64
C VAL A 14 10.29 6.09 -16.73
N PHE A 15 10.21 6.65 -17.93
CA PHE A 15 10.19 8.10 -18.13
C PHE A 15 8.94 8.75 -17.51
N MET A 16 7.79 8.09 -17.67
CA MET A 16 6.52 8.55 -17.09
C MET A 16 6.45 8.32 -15.58
N SER A 17 7.32 7.47 -15.01
CA SER A 17 7.32 7.18 -13.58
C SER A 17 7.73 8.37 -12.72
N ASP A 18 8.34 9.42 -13.31
CA ASP A 18 8.61 10.67 -12.61
C ASP A 18 7.32 11.41 -12.25
N LEU A 19 6.19 11.03 -12.87
CA LEU A 19 4.88 11.62 -12.65
C LEU A 19 3.99 10.61 -11.92
N ILE A 20 4.31 10.37 -10.65
CA ILE A 20 3.51 9.43 -9.86
C ILE A 20 2.33 10.19 -9.26
N TRP A 21 1.14 9.70 -9.55
CA TRP A 21 -0.09 10.22 -8.99
C TRP A 21 -0.58 9.29 -7.88
N CYS A 22 -1.25 9.86 -6.89
CA CYS A 22 -1.85 9.07 -5.82
C CYS A 22 -2.81 8.02 -6.40
N HIS A 23 -2.67 6.78 -5.94
CA HIS A 23 -3.49 5.66 -6.42
C HIS A 23 -4.80 5.52 -5.65
N GLY A 24 -5.08 6.39 -4.71
CA GLY A 24 -6.32 6.38 -3.96
C GLY A 24 -7.53 6.58 -4.87
N PRO A 25 -8.52 5.68 -4.84
CA PRO A 25 -9.68 5.77 -5.73
C PRO A 25 -10.56 6.99 -5.46
N LYS A 26 -10.48 7.56 -4.27
CA LYS A 26 -11.27 8.74 -3.88
C LYS A 26 -10.40 9.98 -3.65
N CYS A 27 -9.13 9.93 -4.01
CA CYS A 27 -8.23 11.06 -3.80
C CYS A 27 -8.72 12.32 -4.54
N HIS A 28 -9.22 12.13 -5.74
CA HIS A 28 -9.73 13.22 -6.59
C HIS A 28 -11.05 13.81 -6.08
N GLU A 29 -11.72 13.15 -5.15
CA GLU A 29 -12.98 13.63 -4.58
C GLU A 29 -12.78 14.54 -3.38
N ARG A 30 -11.57 14.61 -2.83
CA ARG A 30 -11.30 15.41 -1.64
C ARG A 30 -11.19 16.88 -1.96
N GLU A 31 -11.95 17.69 -1.29
CA GLU A 31 -11.99 19.12 -1.50
C GLU A 31 -10.73 19.81 -0.97
N THR A 32 -9.93 20.35 -1.89
CA THR A 32 -8.83 21.26 -1.56
C THR A 32 -8.67 22.25 -2.69
N THR A 33 -8.29 23.48 -2.35
CA THR A 33 -8.12 24.53 -3.35
C THR A 33 -7.00 24.23 -4.35
N THR A 34 -5.99 23.49 -3.91
CA THR A 34 -4.84 23.15 -4.75
C THR A 34 -5.14 22.10 -5.80
N ARG A 35 -6.22 21.35 -5.63
CA ARG A 35 -6.61 20.28 -6.55
C ARG A 35 -7.59 20.69 -7.62
N VAL A 36 -8.17 21.86 -7.50
CA VAL A 36 -9.18 22.34 -8.46
C VAL A 36 -8.49 22.82 -9.73
N ARG A 37 -8.90 22.25 -10.86
CA ARG A 37 -8.40 22.62 -12.18
C ARG A 37 -9.56 22.85 -13.14
N GLY A 38 -9.31 23.64 -14.14
CA GLY A 38 -10.28 23.94 -15.18
C GLY A 38 -10.75 25.39 -15.15
N ASN A 39 -11.40 25.79 -16.23
CA ASN A 39 -11.95 27.11 -16.36
C ASN A 39 -13.25 27.25 -15.58
N LYS A 40 -13.70 28.50 -15.45
CA LYS A 40 -14.96 28.80 -14.78
C LYS A 40 -16.11 28.00 -15.39
N GLY A 41 -16.73 27.14 -14.60
CA GLY A 41 -17.83 26.27 -15.02
C GLY A 41 -17.45 24.83 -15.33
N SER A 42 -16.17 24.52 -15.47
CA SER A 42 -15.71 23.15 -15.76
C SER A 42 -14.60 22.72 -14.80
N LYS A 43 -14.71 23.12 -13.55
CA LYS A 43 -13.70 22.78 -12.53
C LYS A 43 -13.80 21.31 -12.13
N VAL A 44 -12.65 20.65 -12.08
CA VAL A 44 -12.53 19.27 -11.65
C VAL A 44 -11.48 19.15 -10.54
N LEU A 45 -11.71 18.23 -9.62
CA LEU A 45 -10.72 17.88 -8.61
C LEU A 45 -9.75 16.87 -9.20
N ARG A 46 -8.48 17.02 -8.89
CA ARG A 46 -7.43 16.12 -9.39
C ARG A 46 -6.79 15.34 -8.27
N THR A 47 -6.28 14.17 -8.62
CA THR A 47 -5.41 13.40 -7.75
C THR A 47 -4.14 14.17 -7.46
N ILE A 48 -3.55 13.98 -6.28
CA ILE A 48 -2.30 14.63 -5.91
C ILE A 48 -1.12 13.97 -6.61
N LYS A 49 -0.22 14.78 -7.15
CA LYS A 49 1.07 14.32 -7.66
C LYS A 49 2.02 14.12 -6.49
N ILE A 50 2.68 12.97 -6.46
CA ILE A 50 3.60 12.59 -5.38
C ILE A 50 5.03 12.78 -5.87
N THR A 51 5.79 13.70 -5.26
CA THR A 51 7.12 14.06 -5.73
C THR A 51 8.21 13.97 -4.66
N ASP A 52 7.86 13.80 -3.40
CA ASP A 52 8.82 13.80 -2.30
C ASP A 52 9.70 12.54 -2.30
N ARG A 53 11.02 12.75 -2.21
CA ARG A 53 11.99 11.65 -2.23
C ARG A 53 11.87 10.72 -1.02
N TRP A 54 11.47 11.24 0.13
CA TRP A 54 11.34 10.42 1.34
C TRP A 54 10.26 9.33 1.20
N ARG A 55 9.39 9.49 0.20
CA ARG A 55 8.33 8.52 -0.08
C ARG A 55 8.83 7.26 -0.76
N GLN A 56 10.01 7.30 -1.35
CA GLN A 56 10.57 6.16 -2.07
C GLN A 56 10.82 4.97 -1.16
N GLY A 57 10.42 3.78 -1.59
CA GLY A 57 10.59 2.54 -0.82
C GLY A 57 9.53 2.30 0.24
N THR A 58 8.56 3.19 0.37
CA THR A 58 7.46 3.04 1.31
C THR A 58 6.12 3.08 0.56
N TRP A 59 5.03 2.76 1.27
CA TRP A 59 3.71 2.86 0.65
C TRP A 59 3.35 4.31 0.26
N HIS A 60 4.01 5.30 0.86
CA HIS A 60 3.86 6.72 0.51
C HIS A 60 4.27 7.01 -0.92
N GLU A 61 5.02 6.13 -1.55
CA GLU A 61 5.40 6.28 -2.95
C GLU A 61 4.20 6.26 -3.88
N TYR A 62 3.13 5.60 -3.48
CA TYR A 62 1.92 5.41 -4.29
C TYR A 62 0.70 6.14 -3.75
N PHE A 63 0.75 6.62 -2.53
CA PHE A 63 -0.41 7.23 -1.86
C PHE A 63 -0.01 8.51 -1.15
N CYS A 64 -0.86 9.53 -1.24
CA CYS A 64 -0.59 10.80 -0.59
C CYS A 64 -0.76 10.73 0.93
N ASP A 65 -1.64 9.86 1.42
CA ASP A 65 -1.85 9.65 2.85
C ASP A 65 -2.41 8.26 3.12
N GLN A 66 -2.56 7.94 4.40
CA GLN A 66 -3.05 6.64 4.84
C GLN A 66 -4.50 6.39 4.42
N THR A 67 -5.32 7.41 4.37
CA THR A 67 -6.72 7.27 3.96
C THR A 67 -6.83 6.78 2.52
N CYS A 68 -6.00 7.32 1.63
CA CYS A 68 -5.94 6.87 0.24
C CYS A 68 -5.49 5.42 0.13
N LEU A 69 -4.49 5.03 0.92
CA LEU A 69 -4.02 3.65 1.00
C LEU A 69 -5.15 2.72 1.44
N MET A 70 -5.86 3.08 2.49
CA MET A 70 -6.96 2.25 3.01
C MET A 70 -8.11 2.13 2.03
N ASP A 71 -8.46 3.20 1.33
CA ASP A 71 -9.49 3.17 0.30
C ASP A 71 -9.11 2.24 -0.85
N TYR A 72 -7.86 2.28 -1.27
CA TYR A 72 -7.32 1.39 -2.30
C TYR A 72 -7.39 -0.07 -1.87
N ILE A 73 -6.94 -0.36 -0.65
CA ILE A 73 -6.96 -1.72 -0.11
C ILE A 73 -8.38 -2.25 -0.02
N LYS A 74 -9.31 -1.45 0.47
CA LYS A 74 -10.73 -1.86 0.57
C LYS A 74 -11.32 -2.18 -0.79
N LYS A 75 -11.02 -1.34 -1.79
CA LYS A 75 -11.55 -1.53 -3.15
C LYS A 75 -11.03 -2.81 -3.79
N HIS A 76 -9.74 -3.12 -3.60
CA HIS A 76 -9.06 -4.24 -4.25
C HIS A 76 -8.78 -5.41 -3.32
N LEU A 77 -9.43 -5.45 -2.16
CA LEU A 77 -9.12 -6.42 -1.12
C LEU A 77 -9.17 -7.86 -1.62
N ARG A 78 -10.20 -8.23 -2.36
CA ARG A 78 -10.33 -9.57 -2.91
C ARG A 78 -9.18 -9.93 -3.85
N ASN A 79 -8.80 -9.02 -4.70
CA ASN A 79 -7.69 -9.22 -5.63
C ASN A 79 -6.36 -9.34 -4.89
N ILE A 80 -6.15 -8.53 -3.87
CA ILE A 80 -4.95 -8.56 -3.05
C ILE A 80 -4.83 -9.91 -2.33
N VAL A 81 -5.90 -10.37 -1.72
CA VAL A 81 -5.92 -11.66 -1.02
C VAL A 81 -5.68 -12.81 -2.00
N THR A 82 -6.18 -12.70 -3.22
CA THR A 82 -5.98 -13.72 -4.25
C THR A 82 -4.52 -13.89 -4.64
N ILE A 83 -3.72 -12.83 -4.56
CA ILE A 83 -2.29 -12.90 -4.88
C ILE A 83 -1.54 -13.81 -3.92
N ALA A 84 -1.88 -13.74 -2.63
CA ALA A 84 -1.20 -14.53 -1.60
C ALA A 84 -2.21 -15.01 -0.56
N PRO A 85 -3.12 -15.92 -0.93
CA PRO A 85 -4.13 -16.41 0.01
C PRO A 85 -3.50 -17.27 1.09
N CYS A 86 -4.00 -17.14 2.30
CA CYS A 86 -3.65 -18.06 3.37
C CYS A 86 -4.66 -19.22 3.34
N THR A 87 -4.23 -20.34 2.78
CA THR A 87 -5.09 -21.52 2.60
C THR A 87 -4.99 -22.51 3.76
N GLU A 88 -3.97 -22.37 4.58
CA GLU A 88 -3.73 -23.24 5.72
C GLU A 88 -3.50 -22.40 6.97
N PRO A 89 -3.96 -22.88 8.14
CA PRO A 89 -3.68 -22.16 9.37
C PRO A 89 -2.17 -22.15 9.63
N LYS A 90 -1.67 -20.99 9.99
CA LYS A 90 -0.26 -20.84 10.36
C LYS A 90 -0.13 -20.96 11.85
N GLU A 91 0.79 -21.79 12.28
CA GLU A 91 1.05 -22.03 13.68
C GLU A 91 2.48 -21.61 14.03
N THR A 92 2.63 -20.92 15.13
CA THR A 92 3.93 -20.57 15.67
C THR A 92 4.16 -21.42 16.92
N PRO A 93 5.20 -22.25 16.95
CA PRO A 93 5.50 -23.02 18.15
C PRO A 93 5.79 -22.09 19.32
N ILE A 94 5.19 -22.40 20.45
CA ILE A 94 5.40 -21.67 21.68
C ILE A 94 5.78 -22.62 22.79
N ASN A 95 6.50 -22.14 23.79
CA ASN A 95 6.70 -22.85 25.03
C ASN A 95 5.40 -22.87 25.82
N ASP A 96 5.30 -23.77 26.80
CA ASP A 96 4.09 -23.85 27.60
C ASP A 96 3.72 -22.49 28.18
N PRO A 97 2.50 -22.01 27.95
CA PRO A 97 2.09 -20.73 28.51
C PRO A 97 2.06 -20.80 30.04
N TYR A 98 2.41 -19.70 30.65
CA TYR A 98 2.45 -19.60 32.11
C TYR A 98 1.68 -18.37 32.56
N LYS A 99 1.22 -18.42 33.83
CA LYS A 99 0.49 -17.32 34.43
C LYS A 99 1.50 -16.31 34.98
N ASP A 100 1.37 -15.08 34.54
CA ASP A 100 2.17 -13.96 35.05
C ASP A 100 1.25 -12.99 35.78
N PRO A 101 1.31 -12.89 37.10
CA PRO A 101 0.44 -12.01 37.87
C PRO A 101 0.67 -10.53 37.58
N ASN A 102 1.82 -10.19 37.01
CA ASN A 102 2.15 -8.81 36.63
C ASN A 102 1.73 -8.46 35.21
N SER A 103 1.26 -9.45 34.43
CA SER A 103 0.80 -9.23 33.06
C SER A 103 -0.67 -8.82 33.04
N TYR A 104 -1.00 -7.88 32.17
CA TYR A 104 -2.38 -7.43 31.96
C TYR A 104 -3.31 -8.58 31.54
N TYR A 105 -2.78 -9.51 30.71
CA TYR A 105 -3.57 -10.62 30.18
C TYR A 105 -3.50 -11.88 31.02
N TYR A 106 -2.76 -11.88 32.10
CA TYR A 106 -2.60 -12.99 33.02
C TYR A 106 -1.83 -14.19 32.45
N TRP A 107 -2.10 -14.58 31.18
CA TRP A 107 -1.34 -15.63 30.50
C TRP A 107 -0.25 -15.01 29.64
N THR A 108 0.94 -15.57 29.70
CA THR A 108 2.10 -15.15 28.93
C THR A 108 2.72 -16.35 28.25
N PHE A 109 3.30 -16.15 27.09
CA PHE A 109 3.99 -17.20 26.36
C PHE A 109 5.25 -16.64 25.70
N GLU A 110 6.20 -17.53 25.42
CA GLU A 110 7.41 -17.21 24.69
C GLU A 110 7.45 -18.10 23.43
N LYS A 111 7.94 -17.53 22.34
CA LYS A 111 8.07 -18.27 21.09
C LYS A 111 9.25 -19.23 21.21
N LYS A 112 9.07 -20.46 20.72
CA LYS A 112 10.18 -21.40 20.59
C LYS A 112 11.10 -20.94 19.48
N GLU A 113 12.42 -21.11 19.69
CA GLU A 113 13.37 -20.97 18.61
C GLU A 113 13.17 -22.11 17.62
N VAL A 114 12.99 -21.76 16.37
CA VAL A 114 12.87 -22.72 15.29
C VAL A 114 14.15 -22.66 14.48
N ASP A 115 14.85 -23.79 14.38
CA ASP A 115 16.00 -23.87 13.52
C ASP A 115 15.58 -23.76 12.07
N ASN A 116 15.91 -22.64 11.45
CA ASN A 116 15.72 -22.44 10.02
C ASN A 116 16.89 -23.04 9.26
N ALA A 117 17.02 -24.33 9.37
CA ALA A 117 18.08 -25.03 8.65
C ALA A 117 17.68 -25.29 7.19
#